data_d049626979102449f0af3f802ecd62b2
#
_entry.id   d049626979102449f0af3f802ecd62b2
#
_cell.length_a   1.000
_cell.length_b   1.000
_cell.length_c   1.000
_cell.angle_alpha   90.00
_cell.angle_beta   90.00
_cell.angle_gamma   90.00
#
_symmetry.space_group_name_H-M   'P 1'
#
loop_
_entity.id
_entity.type
_entity.pdbx_description
1 polymer ?
#
loop_
_entity_poly.entity_id
_entity_poly.type
_entity_poly.pdbx_seq_one_letter_code
_entity_poly.pdbx_strand_id
1 'polypeptide(L)'
;MKKLLFSLIALGLIISAQAQTSMGGKKKSIAVRFNALDFGTGEKVQNGSIGSVLNSKQWGQLADATNTFGVNYTKQYDNQVDMYTNVDISITRKPNSITSAFASSSEYFYSSVETGLNVKMLKGDYPLVPFVSVGLGIRSYALRNFSAYAPVGLGLQIKSYKGSNLNLLFNYSTKMSKSHTPTYNYGVSYSFLLN
;
A
#
# COMPACT_ATOMS: atom_id res chain seq x y z
N MET A 1 -2.30 -15.91 19.52
CA MET A 1 -2.39 -14.83 18.53
C MET A 1 -1.12 -13.99 18.41
N LYS A 2 -0.54 -13.46 19.52
CA LYS A 2 0.73 -12.67 19.47
C LYS A 2 1.91 -13.45 18.84
N LYS A 3 2.05 -14.75 19.14
CA LYS A 3 3.11 -15.62 18.59
C LYS A 3 2.99 -15.82 17.07
N LEU A 4 1.77 -15.88 16.55
CA LEU A 4 1.49 -16.03 15.11
C LEU A 4 1.82 -14.75 14.32
N LEU A 5 1.60 -13.59 14.93
CA LEU A 5 1.97 -12.29 14.36
C LEU A 5 3.49 -12.15 14.27
N PHE A 6 4.22 -12.49 15.35
CA PHE A 6 5.67 -12.46 15.36
C PHE A 6 6.27 -13.41 14.31
N SER A 7 5.68 -14.60 14.15
CA SER A 7 6.16 -15.55 13.12
C SER A 7 5.88 -15.07 11.70
N LEU A 8 4.76 -14.40 11.45
CA LEU A 8 4.46 -13.80 10.13
C LEU A 8 5.37 -12.60 9.81
N ILE A 9 5.65 -11.75 10.79
CA ILE A 9 6.60 -10.64 10.63
C ILE A 9 8.01 -11.19 10.43
N ALA A 10 8.40 -12.18 11.21
CA ALA A 10 9.71 -12.86 11.08
C ALA A 10 9.83 -13.58 9.73
N LEU A 11 8.76 -14.24 9.26
CA LEU A 11 8.73 -14.88 7.93
C LEU A 11 8.87 -13.86 6.81
N GLY A 12 8.18 -12.73 6.91
CA GLY A 12 8.32 -11.60 5.96
C GLY A 12 9.74 -11.02 5.92
N LEU A 13 10.38 -10.87 7.08
CA LEU A 13 11.76 -10.42 7.20
C LEU A 13 12.76 -11.47 6.68
N ILE A 14 12.52 -12.78 6.93
CA ILE A 14 13.36 -13.87 6.43
C ILE A 14 13.27 -14.00 4.92
N ILE A 15 12.06 -13.90 4.33
CA ILE A 15 11.87 -13.89 2.88
C ILE A 15 12.58 -12.68 2.25
N SER A 16 12.51 -11.52 2.90
CA SER A 16 13.23 -10.32 2.46
C SER A 16 14.74 -10.50 2.55
N ALA A 17 15.25 -11.16 3.58
CA ALA A 17 16.68 -11.41 3.78
C ALA A 17 17.24 -12.46 2.80
N GLN A 18 16.53 -13.55 2.54
CA GLN A 18 16.97 -14.57 1.57
C GLN A 18 16.93 -14.05 0.12
N ALA A 19 16.01 -13.13 -0.19
CA ALA A 19 16.02 -12.44 -1.47
C ALA A 19 17.29 -11.60 -1.70
N GLN A 20 18.10 -11.34 -0.66
CA GLN A 20 19.34 -10.57 -0.78
C GLN A 20 20.54 -11.40 -1.26
N THR A 21 20.53 -12.71 -1.12
CA THR A 21 21.73 -13.54 -1.34
C THR A 21 21.91 -14.06 -2.77
N SER A 22 20.92 -13.93 -3.66
CA SER A 22 20.89 -14.77 -4.86
C SER A 22 21.05 -14.09 -6.21
N MET A 23 21.20 -12.75 -6.35
CA MET A 23 21.35 -12.18 -7.71
C MET A 23 22.19 -10.91 -7.73
N GLY A 24 23.31 -10.98 -8.43
CA GLY A 24 24.24 -9.87 -8.64
C GLY A 24 23.59 -8.67 -9.36
N GLY A 25 23.91 -7.48 -8.91
CA GLY A 25 23.78 -6.24 -9.68
C GLY A 25 22.38 -5.61 -9.80
N LYS A 26 21.32 -6.18 -9.19
CA LYS A 26 19.99 -5.61 -9.29
C LYS A 26 19.78 -4.44 -8.34
N LYS A 27 19.23 -3.35 -8.87
CA LYS A 27 19.01 -2.10 -8.13
C LYS A 27 18.05 -2.32 -6.95
N LYS A 28 18.45 -1.83 -5.79
CA LYS A 28 17.63 -1.79 -4.57
C LYS A 28 17.35 -0.33 -4.24
N SER A 29 16.20 -0.02 -3.71
CA SER A 29 15.89 1.33 -3.25
C SER A 29 15.07 1.31 -1.97
N ILE A 30 15.21 2.35 -1.19
CA ILE A 30 14.35 2.66 -0.07
C ILE A 30 13.62 3.97 -0.35
N ALA A 31 12.36 4.06 0.02
CA ALA A 31 11.57 5.27 -0.17
C ALA A 31 10.84 5.67 1.10
N VAL A 32 10.70 6.96 1.29
CA VAL A 32 9.71 7.51 2.21
C VAL A 32 8.42 7.68 1.42
N ARG A 33 7.29 7.27 2.01
CA ARG A 33 5.98 7.35 1.38
C ARG A 33 4.97 8.06 2.25
N PHE A 34 4.06 8.74 1.57
CA PHE A 34 2.89 9.37 2.13
C PHE A 34 1.66 8.86 1.37
N ASN A 35 0.63 8.43 2.10
CA ASN A 35 -0.59 7.95 1.47
C ASN A 35 -1.80 8.60 2.13
N ALA A 36 -2.86 8.76 1.32
CA ALA A 36 -4.20 9.08 1.76
C ALA A 36 -5.11 7.87 1.52
N LEU A 37 -5.65 7.30 2.59
CA LEU A 37 -6.55 6.14 2.55
C LEU A 37 -7.99 6.60 2.60
N ASP A 38 -8.73 6.37 1.52
CA ASP A 38 -10.16 6.66 1.43
C ASP A 38 -10.97 5.38 1.67
N PHE A 39 -11.51 5.27 2.87
CA PHE A 39 -12.38 4.16 3.27
C PHE A 39 -13.82 4.35 2.79
N GLY A 40 -14.30 5.61 2.71
CA GLY A 40 -15.68 5.91 2.36
C GLY A 40 -16.03 5.54 0.92
N THR A 41 -15.17 5.88 -0.03
CA THR A 41 -15.37 5.51 -1.43
C THR A 41 -15.19 4.01 -1.63
N GLY A 42 -14.24 3.38 -0.95
CA GLY A 42 -14.02 1.93 -1.01
C GLY A 42 -15.24 1.12 -0.59
N GLU A 43 -15.91 1.52 0.47
CA GLU A 43 -17.14 0.88 0.95
C GLU A 43 -18.33 1.05 -0.03
N LYS A 44 -18.49 2.23 -0.61
CA LYS A 44 -19.53 2.50 -1.61
C LYS A 44 -19.38 1.64 -2.86
N VAL A 45 -18.15 1.44 -3.34
CA VAL A 45 -17.89 0.55 -4.50
C VAL A 45 -18.24 -0.90 -4.18
N GLN A 46 -17.98 -1.35 -2.96
CA GLN A 46 -18.31 -2.71 -2.57
C GLN A 46 -19.83 -2.95 -2.47
N ASN A 47 -20.59 -1.97 -1.98
CA ASN A 47 -22.02 -2.11 -1.67
C ASN A 47 -22.92 -1.69 -2.83
N GLY A 48 -22.38 -1.01 -3.83
CA GLY A 48 -23.16 -0.41 -4.91
C GLY A 48 -22.65 -0.74 -6.30
N SER A 49 -23.34 -0.24 -7.28
CA SER A 49 -22.88 -0.27 -8.65
C SER A 49 -21.75 0.73 -8.85
N ILE A 50 -20.77 0.37 -9.67
CA ILE A 50 -19.71 1.30 -10.14
C ILE A 50 -20.34 2.59 -10.71
N GLY A 51 -21.53 2.49 -11.33
CA GLY A 51 -22.26 3.63 -11.84
C GLY A 51 -22.70 4.63 -10.75
N SER A 52 -23.08 4.17 -9.56
CA SER A 52 -23.44 5.07 -8.46
C SER A 52 -22.25 5.82 -7.89
N VAL A 53 -21.07 5.22 -7.95
CA VAL A 53 -19.80 5.85 -7.54
C VAL A 53 -19.36 6.88 -8.57
N LEU A 54 -19.46 6.57 -9.87
CA LEU A 54 -19.10 7.50 -10.94
C LEU A 54 -20.02 8.73 -11.00
N ASN A 55 -21.30 8.58 -10.67
CA ASN A 55 -22.27 9.68 -10.63
C ASN A 55 -22.26 10.49 -9.32
N SER A 56 -21.63 9.99 -8.26
CA SER A 56 -21.58 10.72 -7.01
C SER A 56 -20.52 11.83 -7.07
N LYS A 57 -20.94 13.08 -6.80
CA LYS A 57 -20.04 14.22 -6.57
C LYS A 57 -19.08 14.01 -5.35
N GLN A 58 -18.99 12.79 -4.87
CA GLN A 58 -18.28 12.38 -3.65
C GLN A 58 -17.01 11.58 -3.92
N TRP A 59 -16.51 11.61 -5.14
CA TRP A 59 -15.20 11.06 -5.46
C TRP A 59 -14.10 11.86 -4.76
N GLY A 60 -13.27 11.14 -4.00
CA GLY A 60 -12.03 11.71 -3.47
C GLY A 60 -12.24 12.86 -2.49
N GLN A 61 -13.19 12.75 -1.56
CA GLN A 61 -13.22 13.66 -0.43
C GLN A 61 -11.96 13.41 0.42
N LEU A 62 -10.85 14.00 0.01
CA LEU A 62 -9.56 13.94 0.71
C LEU A 62 -9.68 14.43 2.15
N ALA A 63 -10.74 15.20 2.49
CA ALA A 63 -11.05 15.64 3.84
C ALA A 63 -11.33 14.48 4.81
N ASP A 64 -11.88 13.36 4.30
CA ASP A 64 -12.21 12.18 5.08
C ASP A 64 -11.13 11.08 4.97
N ALA A 65 -10.08 11.34 4.19
CA ALA A 65 -9.00 10.39 4.02
C ALA A 65 -8.08 10.35 5.24
N THR A 66 -7.69 9.15 5.60
CA THR A 66 -6.68 8.92 6.62
C THR A 66 -5.28 9.04 6.01
N ASN A 67 -4.50 9.96 6.51
CA ASN A 67 -3.11 10.11 6.10
C ASN A 67 -2.22 9.09 6.79
N THR A 68 -1.36 8.40 6.02
CA THR A 68 -0.38 7.45 6.53
C THR A 68 1.02 7.82 6.07
N PHE A 69 1.99 7.56 6.94
CA PHE A 69 3.41 7.66 6.63
C PHE A 69 4.01 6.28 6.63
N GLY A 70 4.98 6.06 5.76
CA GLY A 70 5.59 4.75 5.68
C GLY A 70 6.95 4.74 4.99
N VAL A 71 7.48 3.53 4.95
CA VAL A 71 8.73 3.20 4.26
C VAL A 71 8.41 2.13 3.23
N ASN A 72 8.98 2.31 2.05
CA ASN A 72 8.93 1.32 0.98
C ASN A 72 10.35 0.83 0.69
N TYR A 73 10.52 -0.47 0.64
CA TYR A 73 11.69 -1.12 0.10
C TYR A 73 11.35 -1.74 -1.23
N THR A 74 12.15 -1.45 -2.26
CA THR A 74 11.96 -2.00 -3.60
C THR A 74 13.24 -2.70 -4.06
N LYS A 75 13.08 -3.89 -4.63
CA LYS A 75 14.14 -4.66 -5.27
C LYS A 75 13.74 -4.95 -6.71
N GLN A 76 14.57 -4.51 -7.64
CA GLN A 76 14.39 -4.80 -9.05
C GLN A 76 14.73 -6.27 -9.32
N TYR A 77 13.79 -7.02 -9.90
CA TYR A 77 14.03 -8.39 -10.38
C TYR A 77 14.48 -8.41 -11.81
N ASP A 78 13.83 -7.60 -12.63
CA ASP A 78 14.12 -7.45 -14.05
C ASP A 78 13.86 -5.99 -14.44
N ASN A 79 14.16 -5.61 -15.67
CA ASN A 79 13.93 -4.25 -16.16
C ASN A 79 12.46 -3.81 -16.08
N GLN A 80 11.54 -4.78 -16.06
CA GLN A 80 10.10 -4.52 -16.01
C GLN A 80 9.45 -4.88 -14.67
N VAL A 81 10.10 -5.68 -13.82
CA VAL A 81 9.47 -6.20 -12.60
C VAL A 81 10.27 -5.80 -11.37
N ASP A 82 9.61 -5.09 -10.48
CA ASP A 82 10.13 -4.76 -9.15
C ASP A 82 9.29 -5.45 -8.09
N MET A 83 9.92 -6.05 -7.11
CA MET A 83 9.27 -6.46 -5.87
C MET A 83 9.31 -5.30 -4.89
N TYR A 84 8.21 -5.06 -4.20
CA TYR A 84 8.15 -4.04 -3.15
C TYR A 84 7.68 -4.61 -1.81
N THR A 85 8.09 -3.96 -0.74
CA THR A 85 7.56 -4.16 0.61
C THR A 85 7.33 -2.79 1.25
N ASN A 86 6.10 -2.56 1.71
CA ASN A 86 5.66 -1.34 2.35
C ASN A 86 5.37 -1.58 3.82
N VAL A 87 5.74 -0.63 4.65
CA VAL A 87 5.31 -0.55 6.05
C VAL A 87 4.76 0.84 6.28
N ASP A 88 3.47 0.94 6.62
CA ASP A 88 2.80 2.22 6.84
C ASP A 88 2.24 2.29 8.27
N ILE A 89 2.26 3.48 8.84
CA ILE A 89 1.70 3.81 10.15
C ILE A 89 0.87 5.09 10.09
N SER A 90 -0.13 5.19 10.95
CA SER A 90 -0.95 6.40 11.09
C SER A 90 -1.67 6.44 12.43
N ILE A 91 -2.16 7.62 12.78
CA ILE A 91 -3.20 7.80 13.77
C ILE A 91 -4.46 8.19 13.00
N THR A 92 -5.49 7.35 13.07
CA THR A 92 -6.71 7.51 12.28
C THR A 92 -7.94 7.52 13.17
N ARG A 93 -8.99 8.21 12.70
CA ARG A 93 -10.33 8.03 13.24
C ARG A 93 -10.93 6.77 12.64
N LYS A 94 -11.70 6.05 13.43
CA LYS A 94 -12.35 4.81 13.01
C LYS A 94 -13.25 5.03 11.79
N PRO A 95 -13.11 4.24 10.72
CA PRO A 95 -14.11 4.21 9.66
C PRO A 95 -15.46 3.75 10.21
N ASN A 96 -16.55 4.40 9.82
CA ASN A 96 -17.91 4.14 10.32
C ASN A 96 -18.40 2.69 10.14
N SER A 97 -17.83 1.95 9.16
CA SER A 97 -18.19 0.56 8.85
C SER A 97 -17.77 -0.49 9.88
N ILE A 98 -16.88 -0.14 10.81
CA ILE A 98 -16.43 -1.05 11.87
C ILE A 98 -17.27 -0.84 13.17
N THR A 99 -18.41 -0.19 13.08
CA THR A 99 -19.02 0.60 14.15
C THR A 99 -19.92 -0.07 15.15
N SER A 100 -20.31 -1.29 15.03
CA SER A 100 -21.35 -1.77 15.99
C SER A 100 -20.84 -2.08 17.40
N ALA A 101 -19.54 -2.16 17.62
CA ALA A 101 -19.00 -2.59 18.92
C ALA A 101 -18.26 -1.51 19.74
N PHE A 102 -17.90 -0.36 19.15
CA PHE A 102 -17.04 0.62 19.86
C PHE A 102 -17.42 2.05 19.49
N ALA A 103 -18.57 2.49 19.99
CA ALA A 103 -19.06 3.86 19.84
C ALA A 103 -18.29 4.83 20.77
N SER A 104 -17.04 5.10 20.49
CA SER A 104 -16.35 6.27 21.05
C SER A 104 -15.45 6.91 20.00
N SER A 105 -15.40 8.21 20.01
CA SER A 105 -14.62 9.09 19.11
C SER A 105 -13.10 8.97 19.26
N SER A 106 -12.59 7.79 19.56
CA SER A 106 -11.18 7.56 19.86
C SER A 106 -10.36 7.45 18.58
N GLU A 107 -9.24 8.10 18.56
CA GLU A 107 -8.21 7.91 17.55
C GLU A 107 -7.56 6.54 17.75
N TYR A 108 -7.29 5.84 16.64
CA TYR A 108 -6.69 4.53 16.66
C TYR A 108 -5.35 4.55 15.94
N PHE A 109 -4.40 3.83 16.49
CA PHE A 109 -3.16 3.53 15.80
C PHE A 109 -3.44 2.54 14.65
N TYR A 110 -3.13 2.98 13.44
CA TYR A 110 -3.17 2.18 12.23
C TYR A 110 -1.77 1.73 11.87
N SER A 111 -1.62 0.48 11.47
CA SER A 111 -0.40 -0.04 10.88
C SER A 111 -0.71 -1.02 9.77
N SER A 112 0.11 -1.04 8.73
CA SER A 112 0.01 -2.03 7.65
C SER A 112 1.38 -2.48 7.19
N VAL A 113 1.43 -3.73 6.74
CA VAL A 113 2.55 -4.31 6.01
C VAL A 113 2.00 -4.89 4.73
N GLU A 114 2.62 -4.54 3.61
CA GLU A 114 2.21 -4.95 2.28
C GLU A 114 3.42 -5.38 1.47
N THR A 115 3.32 -6.44 0.71
CA THR A 115 4.35 -6.88 -0.24
C THR A 115 3.71 -7.23 -1.57
N GLY A 116 4.44 -7.01 -2.66
CA GLY A 116 3.90 -7.27 -3.99
C GLY A 116 4.89 -7.01 -5.11
N LEU A 117 4.34 -6.89 -6.30
CA LEU A 117 5.06 -6.67 -7.54
C LEU A 117 4.55 -5.41 -8.24
N ASN A 118 5.48 -4.64 -8.76
CA ASN A 118 5.22 -3.57 -9.72
C ASN A 118 5.69 -4.04 -11.10
N VAL A 119 4.77 -4.10 -12.05
CA VAL A 119 5.05 -4.47 -13.44
C VAL A 119 5.06 -3.21 -14.28
N LYS A 120 6.24 -2.80 -14.75
CA LYS A 120 6.44 -1.62 -15.58
C LYS A 120 5.94 -1.88 -17.00
N MET A 121 5.18 -0.93 -17.54
CA MET A 121 4.61 -1.07 -18.88
C MET A 121 5.62 -0.75 -20.00
N LEU A 122 6.69 -0.04 -19.68
CA LEU A 122 7.73 0.37 -20.64
C LEU A 122 9.05 -0.33 -20.33
N LYS A 123 9.69 -0.85 -21.39
CA LYS A 123 11.06 -1.36 -21.36
C LYS A 123 12.02 -0.21 -21.68
N GLY A 124 13.07 -0.06 -20.88
CA GLY A 124 14.11 0.94 -21.15
C GLY A 124 14.13 2.07 -20.13
N ASP A 125 14.96 3.06 -20.43
CA ASP A 125 15.26 4.15 -19.49
C ASP A 125 14.47 5.42 -19.84
N TYR A 126 13.13 5.30 -19.69
CA TYR A 126 12.24 6.44 -19.88
C TYR A 126 12.16 7.29 -18.60
N PRO A 127 12.00 8.63 -18.72
CA PRO A 127 11.83 9.51 -17.57
C PRO A 127 10.51 9.27 -16.83
N LEU A 128 9.48 8.82 -17.53
CA LEU A 128 8.16 8.48 -17.00
C LEU A 128 7.86 7.02 -17.30
N VAL A 129 7.61 6.23 -16.27
CA VAL A 129 7.36 4.79 -16.41
C VAL A 129 6.06 4.43 -15.69
N PRO A 130 4.95 4.23 -16.42
CA PRO A 130 3.73 3.69 -15.84
C PRO A 130 3.94 2.23 -15.43
N PHE A 131 3.27 1.83 -14.34
CA PHE A 131 3.33 0.46 -13.85
C PHE A 131 1.98 0.02 -13.27
N VAL A 132 1.76 -1.29 -13.27
CA VAL A 132 0.67 -1.95 -12.53
C VAL A 132 1.26 -2.51 -11.25
N SER A 133 0.54 -2.32 -10.14
CA SER A 133 0.90 -2.87 -8.83
C SER A 133 -0.10 -3.92 -8.40
N VAL A 134 0.39 -5.06 -7.92
CA VAL A 134 -0.42 -6.11 -7.29
C VAL A 134 0.31 -6.62 -6.05
N GLY A 135 -0.44 -6.94 -5.00
CA GLY A 135 0.20 -7.39 -3.75
C GLY A 135 -0.75 -8.07 -2.79
N LEU A 136 -0.19 -8.36 -1.63
CA LEU A 136 -0.89 -8.86 -0.45
C LEU A 136 -0.45 -8.03 0.75
N GLY A 137 -1.38 -7.75 1.64
CA GLY A 137 -1.08 -6.98 2.84
C GLY A 137 -1.90 -7.41 4.04
N ILE A 138 -1.39 -7.03 5.19
CA ILE A 138 -2.08 -7.13 6.47
C ILE A 138 -2.09 -5.74 7.07
N ARG A 139 -3.25 -5.32 7.56
CA ARG A 139 -3.41 -4.08 8.31
C ARG A 139 -4.00 -4.35 9.68
N SER A 140 -3.69 -3.47 10.61
CA SER A 140 -4.20 -3.53 11.97
C SER A 140 -4.70 -2.17 12.44
N TYR A 141 -5.79 -2.19 13.18
CA TYR A 141 -6.30 -1.04 13.93
C TYR A 141 -6.13 -1.33 15.42
N ALA A 142 -5.52 -0.39 16.15
CA ALA A 142 -5.23 -0.49 17.58
C ALA A 142 -4.46 -1.78 17.98
N LEU A 143 -3.69 -2.36 17.06
CA LEU A 143 -2.94 -3.62 17.25
C LEU A 143 -3.83 -4.82 17.69
N ARG A 144 -5.13 -4.73 17.50
CA ARG A 144 -6.10 -5.77 17.93
C ARG A 144 -6.87 -6.39 16.77
N ASN A 145 -7.27 -5.58 15.80
CA ASN A 145 -8.08 -6.01 14.67
C ASN A 145 -7.20 -6.15 13.42
N PHE A 146 -6.81 -7.36 13.10
CA PHE A 146 -6.00 -7.66 11.91
C PHE A 146 -6.90 -8.03 10.75
N SER A 147 -6.59 -7.48 9.57
CA SER A 147 -7.30 -7.82 8.35
C SER A 147 -6.34 -7.98 7.17
N ALA A 148 -6.53 -9.05 6.41
CA ALA A 148 -5.80 -9.28 5.18
C ALA A 148 -6.51 -8.62 3.99
N TYR A 149 -5.73 -8.09 3.05
CA TYR A 149 -6.21 -7.44 1.85
C TYR A 149 -5.27 -7.68 0.66
N ALA A 150 -5.80 -7.53 -0.54
CA ALA A 150 -5.04 -7.58 -1.77
C ALA A 150 -5.15 -6.22 -2.49
N PRO A 151 -4.08 -5.42 -2.54
CA PRO A 151 -4.04 -4.20 -3.31
C PRO A 151 -3.82 -4.51 -4.78
N VAL A 152 -4.56 -3.80 -5.63
CA VAL A 152 -4.36 -3.76 -7.09
C VAL A 152 -4.41 -2.29 -7.51
N GLY A 153 -3.47 -1.86 -8.32
CA GLY A 153 -3.43 -0.46 -8.69
C GLY A 153 -2.57 -0.12 -9.88
N LEU A 154 -2.54 1.17 -10.14
CA LEU A 154 -1.75 1.79 -11.19
C LEU A 154 -0.81 2.81 -10.56
N GLY A 155 0.37 2.94 -11.13
CA GLY A 155 1.31 3.94 -10.68
C GLY A 155 2.10 4.56 -11.82
N LEU A 156 2.77 5.65 -11.49
CA LEU A 156 3.66 6.36 -12.37
C LEU A 156 4.98 6.60 -11.63
N GLN A 157 6.05 6.06 -12.16
CA GLN A 157 7.41 6.32 -11.69
C GLN A 157 8.02 7.43 -12.53
N ILE A 158 8.43 8.50 -11.86
CA ILE A 158 9.12 9.65 -12.45
C ILE A 158 10.59 9.53 -12.04
N LYS A 159 11.45 9.24 -12.99
CA LYS A 159 12.89 9.12 -12.73
C LYS A 159 13.49 10.51 -12.56
N SER A 160 14.19 10.72 -11.47
CA SER A 160 14.91 11.95 -11.19
C SER A 160 16.40 11.79 -11.48
N TYR A 161 17.10 12.90 -11.47
CA TYR A 161 18.55 12.94 -11.60
C TYR A 161 19.22 12.21 -10.43
N LYS A 162 20.32 11.49 -10.68
CA LYS A 162 21.10 10.73 -9.68
C LYS A 162 20.41 9.48 -9.09
N GLY A 163 19.48 8.84 -9.83
CA GLY A 163 18.93 7.53 -9.45
C GLY A 163 17.86 7.54 -8.39
N SER A 164 17.38 8.70 -7.96
CA SER A 164 16.17 8.81 -7.17
C SER A 164 14.91 8.75 -8.06
N ASN A 165 13.78 8.33 -7.51
CA ASN A 165 12.53 8.29 -8.22
C ASN A 165 11.40 8.85 -7.35
N LEU A 166 10.50 9.60 -7.99
CA LEU A 166 9.20 9.93 -7.42
C LEU A 166 8.17 8.96 -7.97
N ASN A 167 7.43 8.28 -7.10
CA ASN A 167 6.36 7.38 -7.52
C ASN A 167 5.02 7.94 -7.05
N LEU A 168 4.07 7.98 -7.97
CA LEU A 168 2.66 8.24 -7.72
C LEU A 168 1.94 6.91 -7.82
N LEU A 169 1.07 6.59 -6.87
CA LEU A 169 0.40 5.31 -6.79
C LEU A 169 -1.08 5.49 -6.47
N PHE A 170 -1.91 4.79 -7.20
CA PHE A 170 -3.34 4.66 -6.95
C PHE A 170 -3.69 3.18 -6.83
N ASN A 171 -4.08 2.74 -5.64
CA ASN A 171 -4.44 1.36 -5.36
C ASN A 171 -5.86 1.25 -4.86
N TYR A 172 -6.54 0.17 -5.25
CA TYR A 172 -7.74 -0.34 -4.62
C TYR A 172 -7.41 -1.60 -3.83
N SER A 173 -7.74 -1.61 -2.54
CA SER A 173 -7.53 -2.76 -1.66
C SER A 173 -8.81 -3.58 -1.59
N THR A 174 -8.77 -4.80 -2.13
CA THR A 174 -9.89 -5.72 -2.11
C THR A 174 -10.00 -6.42 -0.76
N LYS A 175 -11.22 -6.86 -0.41
CA LYS A 175 -11.49 -7.58 0.83
C LYS A 175 -11.06 -9.03 0.73
N MET A 176 -10.18 -9.48 1.62
CA MET A 176 -9.82 -10.88 1.78
C MET A 176 -10.31 -11.47 3.12
N SER A 177 -10.60 -10.63 4.10
CA SER A 177 -11.14 -11.06 5.40
C SER A 177 -12.43 -10.33 5.73
N LYS A 178 -13.30 -10.95 6.57
CA LYS A 178 -14.60 -10.36 6.98
C LYS A 178 -14.45 -9.00 7.67
N SER A 179 -13.33 -8.76 8.34
CA SER A 179 -13.04 -7.53 9.08
C SER A 179 -12.39 -6.43 8.22
N HIS A 180 -12.18 -6.68 6.92
CA HIS A 180 -11.56 -5.71 6.03
C HIS A 180 -12.61 -4.78 5.41
N THR A 181 -12.33 -3.48 5.44
CA THR A 181 -13.04 -2.47 4.66
C THR A 181 -12.21 -2.15 3.42
N PRO A 182 -12.79 -2.29 2.21
CA PRO A 182 -12.11 -1.89 0.99
C PRO A 182 -11.70 -0.43 1.05
N THR A 183 -10.54 -0.10 0.48
CA THR A 183 -10.02 1.27 0.51
C THR A 183 -9.41 1.64 -0.82
N TYR A 184 -9.56 2.90 -1.19
CA TYR A 184 -8.68 3.52 -2.15
C TYR A 184 -7.47 4.11 -1.44
N ASN A 185 -6.31 3.95 -2.04
CA ASN A 185 -5.05 4.48 -1.54
C ASN A 185 -4.42 5.36 -2.62
N TYR A 186 -4.23 6.62 -2.30
CA TYR A 186 -3.52 7.60 -3.11
C TYR A 186 -2.16 7.81 -2.46
N GLY A 187 -1.09 7.33 -3.12
CA GLY A 187 0.24 7.33 -2.55
C GLY A 187 1.23 8.17 -3.35
N VAL A 188 2.12 8.83 -2.63
CA VAL A 188 3.31 9.47 -3.17
C VAL A 188 4.51 8.93 -2.41
N SER A 189 5.57 8.53 -3.13
CA SER A 189 6.81 8.11 -2.48
C SER A 189 8.03 8.63 -3.22
N TYR A 190 9.06 8.99 -2.45
CA TYR A 190 10.34 9.40 -2.98
C TYR A 190 11.40 8.38 -2.59
N SER A 191 12.04 7.76 -3.59
CA SER A 191 12.98 6.67 -3.41
C SER A 191 14.42 7.05 -3.68
N PHE A 192 15.32 6.45 -2.92
CA PHE A 192 16.77 6.56 -3.04
C PHE A 192 17.36 5.20 -3.37
N LEU A 193 18.29 5.14 -4.30
CA LEU A 193 19.04 3.90 -4.58
C LEU A 193 19.92 3.54 -3.38
N LEU A 194 19.94 2.26 -3.08
CA LEU A 194 20.90 1.67 -2.16
C LEU A 194 22.06 1.11 -2.98
N ASN A 195 23.25 1.59 -2.70
CA ASN A 195 24.49 1.11 -3.31
C ASN A 195 24.91 -0.26 -2.74
#